data_7e369cba7d672298e3b28bf54c6f2428
#
_entry.id   7e369cba7d672298e3b28bf54c6f2428
#
_cell.length_a   1.000
_cell.length_b   1.000
_cell.length_c   1.000
_cell.angle_alpha   90.00
_cell.angle_beta   90.00
_cell.angle_gamma   90.00
#
_symmetry.space_group_name_H-M   'P 1'
#
loop_
_entity.id
_entity.type
_entity.pdbx_description
1 polymer ?
#
loop_
_entity_poly.entity_id
_entity_poly.type
_entity_poly.pdbx_seq_one_letter_code
_entity_poly.pdbx_strand_id
1 'polypeptide(L)'
;MNGVSKAYSMTGWRIGYAAGPKEIIKAIAKIQSQSTTNPSSISQAASVEALSGTQDFIKKRADSFQERRDFVVKALNDIDGIECLNPDGAFYVFPSCK
;
A
#
# COMPACT_ATOMS: atom_id res chain seq x y z
N MET A 1 -0.24 -10.96 2.12
CA MET A 1 0.14 -10.25 0.86
C MET A 1 0.53 -8.83 1.20
N ASN A 2 1.55 -8.29 0.56
CA ASN A 2 2.02 -6.92 0.76
C ASN A 2 2.72 -6.43 -0.52
N GLY A 3 3.23 -5.20 -0.54
CA GLY A 3 3.95 -4.66 -1.67
C GLY A 3 4.66 -3.36 -1.35
N VAL A 4 5.60 -3.00 -2.19
CA VAL A 4 6.43 -1.80 -2.06
C VAL A 4 5.80 -0.54 -2.67
N SER A 5 4.67 -0.69 -3.36
CA SER A 5 4.06 0.39 -4.15
C SER A 5 3.74 1.64 -3.35
N LYS A 6 3.24 1.49 -2.12
CA LYS A 6 2.72 2.61 -1.32
C LYS A 6 3.75 3.15 -0.34
N ALA A 7 4.19 2.33 0.62
CA ALA A 7 5.15 2.76 1.65
C ALA A 7 6.46 3.27 1.05
N TYR A 8 6.91 2.69 -0.04
CA TYR A 8 8.17 3.04 -0.70
C TYR A 8 8.00 3.96 -1.93
N SER A 9 6.78 4.40 -2.25
CA SER A 9 6.46 5.20 -3.45
C SER A 9 6.91 4.53 -4.76
N MET A 10 6.77 3.23 -4.85
CA MET A 10 7.26 2.40 -5.95
C MET A 10 6.11 1.87 -6.83
N THR A 11 5.08 2.68 -7.08
CA THR A 11 3.91 2.26 -7.87
C THR A 11 4.26 1.86 -9.30
N GLY A 12 5.19 2.57 -9.94
CA GLY A 12 5.65 2.30 -11.30
C GLY A 12 6.48 1.01 -11.45
N TRP A 13 7.03 0.48 -10.36
CA TRP A 13 7.85 -0.72 -10.36
C TRP A 13 7.02 -2.02 -10.50
N ARG A 14 5.72 -1.96 -10.34
CA ARG A 14 4.75 -3.04 -10.56
C ARG A 14 5.13 -4.36 -9.89
N ILE A 15 5.38 -4.32 -8.58
CA ILE A 15 5.78 -5.49 -7.79
C ILE A 15 5.01 -5.57 -6.47
N GLY A 16 4.62 -6.76 -6.11
CA GLY A 16 4.09 -7.13 -4.82
C GLY A 16 4.59 -8.51 -4.45
N TYR A 17 4.36 -8.92 -3.22
CA TYR A 17 4.79 -10.22 -2.72
C TYR A 17 3.77 -10.83 -1.78
N ALA A 18 3.83 -12.16 -1.65
CA ALA A 18 3.01 -12.92 -0.74
C ALA A 18 3.87 -13.95 0.01
N ALA A 19 3.55 -14.16 1.26
CA ALA A 19 4.08 -15.24 2.08
C ALA A 19 2.92 -15.99 2.74
N GLY A 20 3.08 -17.29 2.95
CA GLY A 20 2.03 -18.12 3.54
C GLY A 20 2.40 -19.61 3.56
N PRO A 21 1.44 -20.48 3.85
CA PRO A 21 1.64 -21.92 3.83
C PRO A 21 2.23 -22.41 2.49
N LYS A 22 3.16 -23.33 2.57
CA LYS A 22 3.95 -23.83 1.44
C LYS A 22 3.08 -24.31 0.28
N GLU A 23 1.99 -25.00 0.58
CA GLU A 23 1.06 -25.56 -0.42
C GLU A 23 0.36 -24.45 -1.20
N ILE A 24 -0.06 -23.40 -0.52
CA ILE A 24 -0.70 -22.24 -1.14
C ILE A 24 0.30 -21.48 -2.02
N ILE A 25 1.50 -21.22 -1.51
CA ILE A 25 2.53 -20.50 -2.29
C ILE A 25 2.95 -21.30 -3.52
N LYS A 26 3.07 -22.63 -3.42
CA LYS A 26 3.33 -23.49 -4.59
C LYS A 26 2.22 -23.43 -5.64
N ALA A 27 0.96 -23.43 -5.21
CA ALA A 27 -0.18 -23.32 -6.12
C ALA A 27 -0.20 -21.94 -6.82
N ILE A 28 0.03 -20.87 -6.07
CA ILE A 28 0.14 -19.50 -6.61
C ILE A 28 1.29 -19.45 -7.64
N ALA A 29 2.47 -19.95 -7.31
CA ALA A 29 3.61 -19.94 -8.22
C ALA A 29 3.34 -20.71 -9.51
N LYS A 30 2.62 -21.85 -9.45
CA LYS A 30 2.22 -22.62 -10.63
C LYS A 30 1.30 -21.83 -11.54
N ILE A 31 0.28 -21.16 -10.98
CA ILE A 31 -0.65 -20.32 -11.76
C ILE A 31 0.08 -19.09 -12.32
N GLN A 32 0.89 -18.43 -11.50
CA GLN A 32 1.68 -17.26 -11.89
C GLN A 32 2.62 -17.57 -13.07
N SER A 33 3.27 -18.74 -13.06
CA SER A 33 4.19 -19.15 -14.13
C SER A 33 3.51 -19.31 -15.49
N GLN A 34 2.20 -19.56 -15.52
CA GLN A 34 1.39 -19.70 -16.74
C GLN A 34 0.69 -18.39 -17.15
N SER A 35 0.79 -17.36 -16.33
CA SER A 35 0.14 -16.06 -16.54
C SER A 35 1.20 -14.98 -16.82
N THR A 36 1.61 -14.24 -15.80
CA THR A 36 2.57 -13.13 -15.92
C THR A 36 4.01 -13.54 -15.69
N THR A 37 4.26 -14.79 -15.38
CA THR A 37 5.56 -15.41 -15.09
C THR A 37 6.17 -14.87 -13.78
N ASN A 38 6.73 -13.68 -13.80
CA ASN A 38 7.36 -13.02 -12.65
C ASN A 38 7.51 -11.51 -12.91
N PRO A 39 7.70 -10.69 -11.88
CA PRO A 39 8.00 -9.28 -12.07
C PRO A 39 9.41 -9.08 -12.67
N SER A 40 9.63 -7.89 -13.23
CA SER A 40 10.94 -7.50 -13.76
C SER A 40 12.07 -7.71 -12.72
N SER A 41 13.21 -8.23 -13.14
CA SER A 41 14.37 -8.43 -12.27
C SER A 41 14.90 -7.11 -11.68
N ILE A 42 14.79 -6.02 -12.43
CA ILE A 42 15.13 -4.68 -11.94
C ILE A 42 14.20 -4.28 -10.79
N SER A 43 12.90 -4.53 -10.92
CA SER A 43 11.91 -4.28 -9.86
C SER A 43 12.17 -5.14 -8.63
N GLN A 44 12.60 -6.39 -8.82
CA GLN A 44 12.97 -7.28 -7.71
C GLN A 44 14.19 -6.74 -6.95
N ALA A 45 15.26 -6.36 -7.66
CA ALA A 45 16.46 -5.78 -7.05
C ALA A 45 16.15 -4.48 -6.29
N ALA A 46 15.37 -3.58 -6.90
CA ALA A 46 14.93 -2.35 -6.25
C ALA A 46 14.07 -2.61 -5.00
N SER A 47 13.25 -3.67 -5.01
CA SER A 47 12.43 -4.04 -3.85
C SER A 47 13.26 -4.61 -2.71
N VAL A 48 14.32 -5.36 -3.02
CA VAL A 48 15.28 -5.84 -2.02
C VAL A 48 15.92 -4.65 -1.31
N GLU A 49 16.42 -3.67 -2.06
CA GLU A 49 17.01 -2.44 -1.49
C GLU A 49 15.99 -1.65 -0.66
N ALA A 50 14.76 -1.49 -1.16
CA ALA A 50 13.70 -0.79 -0.44
C ALA A 50 13.37 -1.44 0.91
N LEU A 51 13.35 -2.77 0.98
CA LEU A 51 13.01 -3.52 2.19
C LEU A 51 14.17 -3.69 3.16
N SER A 52 15.41 -3.69 2.66
CA SER A 52 16.62 -3.93 3.46
C SER A 52 17.37 -2.64 3.83
N GLY A 53 17.12 -1.55 3.11
CA GLY A 53 17.72 -0.25 3.32
C GLY A 53 17.14 0.51 4.52
N THR A 54 17.50 1.78 4.65
CA THR A 54 17.00 2.62 5.76
C THR A 54 15.49 2.83 5.68
N GLN A 55 14.81 2.80 6.82
CA GLN A 55 13.36 2.95 6.92
C GLN A 55 12.94 4.32 7.50
N ASP A 56 13.88 5.21 7.75
CA ASP A 56 13.66 6.49 8.48
C ASP A 56 12.65 7.42 7.78
N PHE A 57 12.61 7.37 6.44
CA PHE A 57 11.68 8.17 5.66
C PHE A 57 10.21 7.73 5.81
N ILE A 58 9.95 6.48 6.19
CA ILE A 58 8.59 5.94 6.30
C ILE A 58 7.82 6.69 7.37
N LYS A 59 8.43 6.93 8.53
CA LYS A 59 7.79 7.68 9.62
C LYS A 59 7.43 9.09 9.18
N LYS A 60 8.34 9.81 8.56
CA LYS A 60 8.09 11.18 8.05
C LYS A 60 6.93 11.24 7.06
N ARG A 61 6.82 10.23 6.19
CA ARG A 61 5.70 10.11 5.24
C ARG A 61 4.39 9.80 5.95
N ALA A 62 4.41 8.88 6.92
CA ALA A 62 3.23 8.55 7.72
C ALA A 62 2.69 9.77 8.45
N ASP A 63 3.56 10.55 9.08
CA ASP A 63 3.20 11.80 9.77
C ASP A 63 2.52 12.79 8.80
N SER A 64 3.11 13.00 7.61
CA SER A 64 2.53 13.88 6.58
C SER A 64 1.17 13.38 6.05
N PHE A 65 0.99 12.06 5.88
CA PHE A 65 -0.30 11.49 5.48
C PHE A 65 -1.34 11.60 6.60
N GLN A 66 -0.94 11.48 7.85
CA GLN A 66 -1.80 11.67 9.00
C GLN A 66 -2.36 13.10 9.04
N GLU A 67 -1.51 14.10 8.89
CA GLU A 67 -1.93 15.51 8.82
C GLU A 67 -2.96 15.75 7.70
N ARG A 68 -2.70 15.19 6.52
CA ARG A 68 -3.63 15.29 5.38
C ARG A 68 -4.96 14.57 5.66
N ARG A 69 -4.92 13.39 6.28
CA ARG A 69 -6.11 12.67 6.70
C ARG A 69 -6.95 13.50 7.65
N ASP A 70 -6.33 14.03 8.70
CA ASP A 70 -7.04 14.79 9.73
C ASP A 70 -7.70 16.05 9.13
N PHE A 71 -6.98 16.73 8.22
CA PHE A 71 -7.54 17.85 7.47
C PHE A 71 -8.74 17.45 6.61
N VAL A 72 -8.61 16.37 5.82
CA VAL A 72 -9.68 15.92 4.91
C VAL A 72 -10.90 15.42 5.67
N VAL A 73 -10.71 14.64 6.72
CA VAL A 73 -11.82 14.13 7.55
C VAL A 73 -12.57 15.29 8.22
N LYS A 74 -11.83 16.26 8.75
CA LYS A 74 -12.45 17.46 9.32
C LYS A 74 -13.25 18.23 8.27
N ALA A 75 -12.66 18.52 7.12
CA ALA A 75 -13.30 19.27 6.05
C ALA A 75 -14.57 18.56 5.52
N LEU A 76 -14.56 17.24 5.43
CA LEU A 76 -15.75 16.47 5.03
C LEU A 76 -16.85 16.53 6.09
N ASN A 77 -16.52 16.43 7.37
CA ASN A 77 -17.50 16.52 8.46
C ASN A 77 -18.04 17.94 8.70
N ASP A 78 -17.41 18.96 8.16
CA ASP A 78 -17.90 20.35 8.17
C ASP A 78 -18.99 20.58 7.09
N ILE A 79 -19.27 19.58 6.22
CA ILE A 79 -20.29 19.67 5.17
C ILE A 79 -21.58 19.02 5.66
N ASP A 80 -22.71 19.75 5.59
CA ASP A 80 -24.03 19.21 5.94
C ASP A 80 -24.38 17.97 5.11
N GLY A 81 -24.85 16.92 5.80
CA GLY A 81 -25.25 15.65 5.18
C GLY A 81 -24.09 14.71 4.84
N ILE A 82 -22.85 15.06 5.20
CA ILE A 82 -21.70 14.19 5.07
C ILE A 82 -21.17 13.76 6.44
N GLU A 83 -20.92 12.49 6.59
CA GLU A 83 -20.27 11.90 7.77
C GLU A 83 -19.09 11.03 7.35
N CYS A 84 -17.90 11.35 7.84
CA CYS A 84 -16.68 10.64 7.53
C CYS A 84 -16.00 10.14 8.81
N LEU A 85 -15.90 8.82 8.94
CA LEU A 85 -15.12 8.21 10.01
C LEU A 85 -13.64 8.42 9.78
N ASN A 86 -12.89 8.58 10.86
CA ASN A 86 -11.43 8.68 10.79
C ASN A 86 -10.82 7.30 10.49
N PRO A 87 -10.17 7.09 9.34
CA PRO A 87 -9.55 5.80 9.03
C PRO A 87 -8.27 5.58 9.84
N ASP A 88 -8.06 4.35 10.31
CA ASP A 88 -6.86 3.97 11.06
C ASP A 88 -5.60 3.91 10.20
N GLY A 89 -5.75 3.79 8.88
CA GLY A 89 -4.62 3.68 7.96
C GLY A 89 -5.01 3.87 6.50
N ALA A 90 -4.04 3.66 5.62
CA ALA A 90 -4.12 3.94 4.19
C ALA A 90 -4.29 5.46 3.89
N PHE A 91 -4.67 5.79 2.67
CA PHE A 91 -4.91 7.18 2.22
C PHE A 91 -6.26 7.32 1.51
N TYR A 92 -7.22 6.54 1.96
CA TYR A 92 -8.61 6.61 1.50
C TYR A 92 -9.51 7.05 2.63
N VAL A 93 -10.50 7.85 2.30
CA VAL A 93 -11.64 8.14 3.16
C VAL A 93 -12.90 7.58 2.49
N PHE A 94 -13.89 7.19 3.29
CA PHE A 94 -15.14 6.63 2.81
C PHE A 94 -16.31 7.37 3.49
N PRO A 95 -16.64 8.59 3.01
CA PRO A 95 -17.71 9.37 3.60
C PRO A 95 -19.08 8.76 3.27
N SER A 96 -20.01 8.84 4.23
CA SER A 96 -21.41 8.54 4.06
C SER A 96 -22.15 9.84 3.70
N CYS A 97 -23.07 9.75 2.74
CA CYS A 97 -23.97 10.85 2.37
C CYS A 97 -25.37 10.51 2.89
N LYS A 98 -25.98 11.41 3.65
CA LYS A 98 -27.37 11.29 4.18
C LYS A 98 -28.32 12.14 3.35
#